data_4eb0cea8a93a3bdf860966e3595f94d6
#
_entry.id   4eb0cea8a93a3bdf860966e3595f94d6
#
_cell.length_a   1.000
_cell.length_b   1.000
_cell.length_c   1.000
_cell.angle_alpha   90.00
_cell.angle_beta   90.00
_cell.angle_gamma   90.00
#
_symmetry.space_group_name_H-M   'P 1'
#
loop_
_entity.id
_entity.type
_entity.pdbx_description
1 polymer ?
#
loop_
_entity_poly.entity_id
_entity_poly.type
_entity_poly.pdbx_seq_one_letter_code
_entity_poly.pdbx_strand_id
1 'polypeptide(L)'
;MSREKARKLRICYLSGTVVLIALGLLSRRVKFVPAACGDALWAMMVYCCFRIVLIRKPMIISAMAALITSFAIEFSQMLTPDWLVKIRSTFLGHMLLGQGFLWSDLLAYTIGIAVIYGLTALIRKGVSEK
;
A
#
# COMPACT_ATOMS: atom_id res chain seq x y z
N MET A 1 17.12 17.65 -3.15
CA MET A 1 15.68 18.03 -3.18
C MET A 1 15.43 19.15 -2.19
N SER A 2 14.79 20.23 -2.62
CA SER A 2 14.45 21.35 -1.76
C SER A 2 13.34 20.98 -0.76
N ARG A 3 13.22 21.73 0.34
CA ARG A 3 12.15 21.50 1.33
C ARG A 3 10.77 21.71 0.72
N GLU A 4 10.64 22.70 -0.16
CA GLU A 4 9.37 22.98 -0.84
C GLU A 4 8.94 21.86 -1.77
N LYS A 5 9.88 21.34 -2.57
CA LYS A 5 9.61 20.22 -3.48
C LYS A 5 9.22 18.98 -2.69
N ALA A 6 9.93 18.68 -1.60
CA ALA A 6 9.62 17.57 -0.73
C ALA A 6 8.21 17.70 -0.12
N ARG A 7 7.84 18.91 0.32
CA ARG A 7 6.52 19.18 0.88
C ARG A 7 5.42 18.95 -0.17
N LYS A 8 5.61 19.47 -1.38
CA LYS A 8 4.65 19.28 -2.47
C LYS A 8 4.44 17.81 -2.81
N LEU A 9 5.54 17.05 -2.90
CA LEU A 9 5.47 15.63 -3.17
C LEU A 9 4.76 14.86 -2.05
N ARG A 10 5.02 15.21 -0.79
CA ARG A 10 4.32 14.61 0.34
C ARG A 10 2.82 14.86 0.28
N ILE A 11 2.41 16.05 -0.08
CA ILE A 11 0.99 16.38 -0.25
C ILE A 11 0.38 15.54 -1.36
N CYS A 12 1.07 15.38 -2.48
CA CYS A 12 0.61 14.52 -3.58
C CYS A 12 0.45 13.07 -3.14
N TYR A 13 1.43 12.52 -2.43
CA TYR A 13 1.34 11.14 -1.93
C TYR A 13 0.26 10.99 -0.86
N LEU A 14 0.08 11.99 -0.01
CA LEU A 14 -0.99 11.98 0.99
C LEU A 14 -2.37 11.98 0.31
N SER A 15 -2.55 12.83 -0.70
CA SER A 15 -3.79 12.85 -1.50
C SER A 15 -4.03 11.50 -2.17
N GLY A 16 -2.99 10.91 -2.75
CA GLY A 16 -3.05 9.57 -3.35
C GLY A 16 -3.42 8.49 -2.33
N THR A 17 -2.87 8.57 -1.12
CA THR A 17 -3.20 7.66 -0.03
C THR A 17 -4.69 7.72 0.32
N VAL A 18 -5.23 8.92 0.46
CA VAL A 18 -6.66 9.11 0.76
C VAL A 18 -7.53 8.53 -0.36
N VAL A 19 -7.18 8.79 -1.62
CA VAL A 19 -7.90 8.23 -2.77
C VAL A 19 -7.85 6.71 -2.77
N LEU A 20 -6.68 6.12 -2.52
CA LEU A 20 -6.52 4.66 -2.48
C LEU A 20 -7.31 4.04 -1.34
N ILE A 21 -7.37 4.66 -0.18
CA ILE A 21 -8.19 4.19 0.94
C ILE A 21 -9.67 4.19 0.52
N ALA A 22 -10.14 5.28 -0.09
CA ALA A 22 -11.52 5.39 -0.55
C ALA A 22 -11.84 4.32 -1.60
N LEU A 23 -10.96 4.11 -2.59
CA LEU A 23 -11.13 3.09 -3.61
C LEU A 23 -11.11 1.68 -3.03
N GLY A 24 -10.21 1.43 -2.08
CA GLY A 24 -10.12 0.13 -1.41
C GLY A 24 -11.38 -0.21 -0.63
N LEU A 25 -11.90 0.74 0.11
CA LEU A 25 -13.16 0.56 0.86
C LEU A 25 -14.34 0.37 -0.09
N LEU A 26 -14.39 1.15 -1.17
CA LEU A 26 -15.46 1.04 -2.16
C LEU A 26 -15.41 -0.30 -2.89
N SER A 27 -14.21 -0.79 -3.22
CA SER A 27 -14.06 -2.06 -3.93
C SER A 27 -14.60 -3.25 -3.14
N ARG A 28 -14.56 -3.18 -1.82
CA ARG A 28 -15.09 -4.24 -0.95
C ARG A 28 -16.62 -4.28 -0.91
N ARG A 29 -17.28 -3.19 -1.26
CA ARG A 29 -18.74 -3.09 -1.31
C ARG A 29 -19.33 -3.54 -2.64
N VAL A 30 -18.52 -3.62 -3.68
CA VAL A 30 -18.96 -4.00 -5.03
C VAL A 30 -18.73 -5.50 -5.21
N LYS A 31 -19.80 -6.26 -5.36
CA LYS A 31 -19.78 -7.74 -5.35
C LYS A 31 -18.98 -8.34 -6.51
N PHE A 32 -18.93 -7.69 -7.66
CA PHE A 32 -18.24 -8.22 -8.83
C PHE A 32 -16.77 -7.82 -8.93
N VAL A 33 -16.26 -7.02 -7.98
CA VAL A 33 -14.83 -6.67 -7.91
C VAL A 33 -14.12 -7.75 -7.13
N PRO A 34 -13.08 -8.40 -7.70
CA PRO A 34 -12.32 -9.42 -6.97
C PRO A 34 -11.64 -8.85 -5.72
N ALA A 35 -11.54 -9.66 -4.67
CA ALA A 35 -10.85 -9.27 -3.45
C ALA A 35 -9.39 -8.89 -3.69
N ALA A 36 -8.74 -9.50 -4.70
CA ALA A 36 -7.37 -9.18 -5.08
C ALA A 36 -7.19 -7.71 -5.47
N CYS A 37 -8.22 -7.06 -6.02
CA CYS A 37 -8.16 -5.63 -6.33
C CYS A 37 -8.03 -4.79 -5.07
N GLY A 38 -8.75 -5.13 -4.01
CA GLY A 38 -8.63 -4.48 -2.71
C GLY A 38 -7.25 -4.65 -2.10
N ASP A 39 -6.69 -5.85 -2.21
CA ASP A 39 -5.36 -6.16 -1.71
C ASP A 39 -4.28 -5.36 -2.45
N ALA A 40 -4.39 -5.27 -3.78
CA ALA A 40 -3.48 -4.47 -4.58
C ALA A 40 -3.56 -2.98 -4.21
N LEU A 41 -4.77 -2.45 -4.03
CA LEU A 41 -4.98 -1.06 -3.61
C LEU A 41 -4.40 -0.80 -2.22
N TRP A 42 -4.54 -1.77 -1.31
CA TRP A 42 -3.96 -1.68 0.03
C TRP A 42 -2.43 -1.58 -0.04
N ALA A 43 -1.79 -2.41 -0.86
CA ALA A 43 -0.34 -2.38 -1.04
C ALA A 43 0.13 -1.06 -1.66
N MET A 44 -0.63 -0.52 -2.62
CA MET A 44 -0.36 0.81 -3.19
C MET A 44 -0.41 1.90 -2.12
N MET A 45 -1.39 1.82 -1.22
CA MET A 45 -1.51 2.75 -0.08
C MET A 45 -0.27 2.65 0.81
N VAL A 46 0.18 1.45 1.14
CA VAL A 46 1.38 1.23 1.96
C VAL A 46 2.61 1.86 1.27
N TYR A 47 2.74 1.68 -0.03
CA TYR A 47 3.80 2.32 -0.81
C TYR A 47 3.76 3.84 -0.66
N CYS A 48 2.59 4.44 -0.83
CA CYS A 48 2.44 5.88 -0.69
C CYS A 48 2.81 6.36 0.71
N CYS A 49 2.43 5.62 1.76
CA CYS A 49 2.82 5.93 3.13
C CYS A 49 4.34 5.94 3.30
N PHE A 50 5.03 4.93 2.77
CA PHE A 50 6.49 4.90 2.82
C PHE A 50 7.11 6.05 2.01
N ARG A 51 6.50 6.43 0.88
CA ARG A 51 6.97 7.59 0.12
C ARG A 51 6.87 8.88 0.90
N ILE A 52 5.82 9.06 1.69
CA ILE A 52 5.66 10.24 2.53
C ILE A 52 6.81 10.35 3.54
N VAL A 53 7.16 9.23 4.17
CA VAL A 53 8.24 9.18 5.17
C VAL A 53 9.61 9.26 4.50
N LEU A 54 9.82 8.51 3.42
CA LEU A 54 11.11 8.33 2.75
C LEU A 54 11.21 9.17 1.47
N ILE A 55 10.62 10.35 1.46
CA ILE A 55 10.51 11.16 0.25
C ILE A 55 11.86 11.52 -0.37
N ARG A 56 12.91 11.61 0.45
CA ARG A 56 14.26 11.94 0.00
C ARG A 56 15.07 10.72 -0.41
N LYS A 57 14.57 9.52 -0.13
CA LYS A 57 15.23 8.28 -0.49
C LYS A 57 14.82 7.83 -1.89
N PRO A 58 15.60 6.98 -2.56
CA PRO A 58 15.18 6.42 -3.85
C PRO A 58 13.84 5.72 -3.75
N MET A 59 13.05 5.80 -4.80
CA MET A 59 11.70 5.23 -4.84
C MET A 59 11.72 3.71 -4.63
N ILE A 60 12.78 3.03 -5.08
CA ILE A 60 12.89 1.58 -4.93
C ILE A 60 12.92 1.17 -3.45
N ILE A 61 13.50 1.99 -2.57
CA ILE A 61 13.52 1.72 -1.13
C ILE A 61 12.09 1.69 -0.58
N SER A 62 11.25 2.64 -0.99
CA SER A 62 9.84 2.68 -0.58
C SER A 62 9.07 1.47 -1.12
N ALA A 63 9.33 1.07 -2.37
CA ALA A 63 8.70 -0.10 -2.98
C ALA A 63 9.09 -1.37 -2.23
N MET A 64 10.37 -1.54 -1.93
CA MET A 64 10.85 -2.70 -1.19
C MET A 64 10.30 -2.72 0.25
N ALA A 65 10.28 -1.58 0.92
CA ALA A 65 9.71 -1.46 2.26
C ALA A 65 8.22 -1.83 2.27
N ALA A 66 7.46 -1.35 1.27
CA ALA A 66 6.05 -1.67 1.14
C ALA A 66 5.84 -3.17 0.88
N LEU A 67 6.65 -3.76 0.02
CA LEU A 67 6.58 -5.19 -0.30
C LEU A 67 6.89 -6.04 0.94
N ILE A 68 7.97 -5.72 1.65
CA ILE A 68 8.36 -6.44 2.86
C ILE A 68 7.27 -6.32 3.93
N THR A 69 6.71 -5.12 4.13
CA THR A 69 5.64 -4.89 5.11
C THR A 69 4.40 -5.70 4.74
N SER A 70 3.98 -5.66 3.48
CA SER A 70 2.81 -6.39 3.00
C SER A 70 2.97 -7.90 3.18
N PHE A 71 4.14 -8.43 2.84
CA PHE A 71 4.44 -9.84 3.01
C PHE A 71 4.52 -10.23 4.49
N ALA A 72 5.12 -9.38 5.33
CA ALA A 72 5.21 -9.64 6.76
C ALA A 72 3.82 -9.71 7.40
N ILE A 73 2.90 -8.83 7.02
CA ILE A 73 1.53 -8.86 7.51
C ILE A 73 0.84 -10.13 7.04
N GLU A 74 1.01 -10.52 5.78
CA GLU A 74 0.40 -11.73 5.23
C GLU A 74 0.91 -12.98 5.95
N PHE A 75 2.23 -13.09 6.15
CA PHE A 75 2.81 -14.20 6.89
C PHE A 75 2.41 -14.19 8.36
N SER A 76 2.15 -13.03 8.95
CA SER A 76 1.65 -12.93 10.33
C SER A 76 0.29 -13.58 10.49
N GLN A 77 -0.48 -13.71 9.42
CA GLN A 77 -1.80 -14.34 9.45
C GLN A 77 -1.73 -15.86 9.64
N MET A 78 -0.55 -16.46 9.46
CA MET A 78 -0.29 -17.85 9.83
C MET A 78 -0.18 -18.02 11.34
N LEU A 79 0.09 -16.94 12.08
CA LEU A 79 0.23 -16.96 13.53
C LEU A 79 -1.13 -16.69 14.17
N THR A 80 -1.48 -17.49 15.20
CA THR A 80 -2.78 -17.40 15.86
C THR A 80 -2.67 -17.24 17.38
N PRO A 81 -1.72 -16.43 17.93
CA PRO A 81 -1.74 -16.16 19.36
C PRO A 81 -2.99 -15.34 19.72
N ASP A 82 -3.52 -15.54 20.94
CA ASP A 82 -4.80 -14.93 21.35
C ASP A 82 -4.81 -13.41 21.23
N TRP A 83 -3.72 -12.75 21.59
CA TRP A 83 -3.64 -11.27 21.52
C TRP A 83 -3.74 -10.78 20.06
N LEU A 84 -3.16 -11.49 19.13
CA LEU A 84 -3.18 -11.13 17.71
C LEU A 84 -4.57 -11.37 17.11
N VAL A 85 -5.21 -12.48 17.48
CA VAL A 85 -6.59 -12.78 17.06
C VAL A 85 -7.54 -11.70 17.57
N LYS A 86 -7.38 -11.25 18.82
CA LYS A 86 -8.20 -10.15 19.36
C LYS A 86 -8.04 -8.86 18.56
N ILE A 87 -6.81 -8.50 18.21
CA ILE A 87 -6.55 -7.30 17.41
C ILE A 87 -7.20 -7.42 16.03
N ARG A 88 -7.08 -8.58 15.38
CA ARG A 88 -7.70 -8.82 14.07
C ARG A 88 -9.23 -8.80 14.11
N SER A 89 -9.84 -9.09 15.25
CA SER A 89 -11.29 -9.07 15.38
C SER A 89 -11.86 -7.66 15.45
N THR A 90 -11.03 -6.65 15.72
CA THR A 90 -11.45 -5.26 15.66
C THR A 90 -11.58 -4.79 14.21
N PHE A 91 -12.37 -3.73 13.97
CA PHE A 91 -12.54 -3.19 12.63
C PHE A 91 -11.21 -2.75 12.00
N LEU A 92 -10.41 -1.97 12.72
CA LEU A 92 -9.11 -1.51 12.25
C LEU A 92 -8.11 -2.66 12.11
N GLY A 93 -8.09 -3.58 13.08
CA GLY A 93 -7.20 -4.74 13.03
C GLY A 93 -7.53 -5.65 11.85
N HIS A 94 -8.80 -5.87 11.57
CA HIS A 94 -9.23 -6.65 10.41
C HIS A 94 -8.82 -5.99 9.09
N MET A 95 -8.97 -4.67 8.99
CA MET A 95 -8.59 -3.94 7.78
C MET A 95 -7.09 -3.92 7.54
N LEU A 96 -6.30 -3.75 8.59
CA LEU A 96 -4.84 -3.62 8.48
C LEU A 96 -4.12 -4.97 8.43
N LEU A 97 -4.57 -5.94 9.23
CA LEU A 97 -3.88 -7.22 9.38
C LEU A 97 -4.57 -8.38 8.66
N GLY A 98 -5.85 -8.21 8.28
CA GLY A 98 -6.62 -9.26 7.61
C GLY A 98 -6.93 -10.43 8.51
N GLN A 99 -7.47 -11.50 7.94
CA GLN A 99 -7.90 -12.69 8.69
C GLN A 99 -7.57 -14.04 8.04
N GLY A 100 -6.73 -14.11 7.08
CA GLY A 100 -6.42 -15.39 6.47
C GLY A 100 -5.25 -15.28 5.53
N PHE A 101 -4.43 -16.30 5.50
CA PHE A 101 -3.29 -16.36 4.62
C PHE A 101 -3.69 -16.94 3.28
N LEU A 102 -3.44 -16.20 2.19
CA LEU A 102 -3.62 -16.67 0.82
C LEU A 102 -2.40 -16.29 -0.01
N TRP A 103 -1.87 -17.26 -0.75
CA TRP A 103 -0.74 -17.01 -1.64
C TRP A 103 -1.08 -16.00 -2.73
N SER A 104 -2.34 -15.97 -3.18
CA SER A 104 -2.81 -15.00 -4.16
C SER A 104 -2.71 -13.56 -3.65
N ASP A 105 -2.78 -13.34 -2.34
CA ASP A 105 -2.64 -12.01 -1.76
C ASP A 105 -1.22 -11.48 -1.94
N LEU A 106 -0.22 -12.34 -1.82
CA LEU A 106 1.17 -11.98 -2.07
C LEU A 106 1.37 -11.51 -3.52
N LEU A 107 0.74 -12.20 -4.45
CA LEU A 107 0.77 -11.83 -5.87
C LEU A 107 0.09 -10.48 -6.09
N ALA A 108 -1.08 -10.27 -5.48
CA ALA A 108 -1.81 -9.02 -5.57
C ALA A 108 -0.99 -7.85 -5.03
N TYR A 109 -0.33 -8.02 -3.89
CA TYR A 109 0.55 -7.00 -3.32
C TYR A 109 1.72 -6.67 -4.24
N THR A 110 2.36 -7.69 -4.80
CA THR A 110 3.48 -7.51 -5.74
C THR A 110 3.05 -6.75 -6.98
N ILE A 111 1.92 -7.11 -7.57
CA ILE A 111 1.37 -6.43 -8.74
C ILE A 111 1.00 -4.99 -8.40
N GLY A 112 0.34 -4.76 -7.27
CA GLY A 112 -0.05 -3.42 -6.83
C GLY A 112 1.16 -2.51 -6.66
N ILE A 113 2.18 -2.98 -5.99
CA ILE A 113 3.41 -2.19 -5.77
C ILE A 113 4.14 -1.95 -7.09
N ALA A 114 4.22 -2.95 -7.97
CA ALA A 114 4.84 -2.78 -9.28
C ALA A 114 4.12 -1.72 -10.12
N VAL A 115 2.78 -1.73 -10.11
CA VAL A 115 1.96 -0.75 -10.84
C VAL A 115 2.18 0.66 -10.30
N ILE A 116 2.07 0.85 -9.00
CA ILE A 116 2.21 2.19 -8.40
C ILE A 116 3.65 2.71 -8.51
N TYR A 117 4.64 1.83 -8.39
CA TYR A 117 6.03 2.20 -8.59
C TYR A 117 6.29 2.65 -10.02
N GLY A 118 5.83 1.87 -11.00
CA GLY A 118 5.97 2.21 -12.41
C GLY A 118 5.24 3.50 -12.76
N LEU A 119 4.02 3.69 -12.26
CA LEU A 119 3.22 4.89 -12.50
C LEU A 119 3.90 6.14 -11.93
N THR A 120 4.36 6.08 -10.68
CA THR A 120 5.03 7.21 -10.03
C THR A 120 6.39 7.50 -10.66
N ALA A 121 7.11 6.48 -11.12
CA ALA A 121 8.37 6.65 -11.84
C ALA A 121 8.17 7.36 -13.18
N LEU A 122 7.13 7.00 -13.93
CA LEU A 122 6.78 7.66 -15.18
C LEU A 122 6.37 9.12 -14.97
N ILE A 123 5.56 9.40 -13.97
CA ILE A 123 5.14 10.77 -13.63
C ILE A 123 6.37 11.61 -13.28
N ARG A 124 7.26 11.07 -12.44
CA ARG A 124 8.48 11.76 -12.03
C ARG A 124 9.39 12.06 -13.23
N LYS A 125 9.53 11.11 -14.14
CA LYS A 125 10.33 11.28 -15.36
C LYS A 125 9.72 12.38 -16.24
N GLY A 126 8.42 12.34 -16.46
CA GLY A 126 7.72 13.35 -17.25
C GLY A 126 7.86 14.76 -16.70
N VAL A 127 7.81 14.92 -15.37
CA VAL A 127 8.00 16.20 -14.69
C VAL A 127 9.47 16.66 -14.82
N SER A 128 10.42 15.74 -14.74
CA SER A 128 11.84 16.07 -14.83
C SER A 128 12.25 16.51 -16.22
N GLU A 129 11.56 16.02 -17.28
CA GLU A 129 11.84 16.38 -18.68
C GLU A 129 11.21 17.72 -19.09
N LYS A 130 10.32 18.27 -18.30
CA LYS A 130 9.71 19.59 -18.52
C LYS A 130 10.48 20.68 -17.79
#